data_1cd2469051866b32926c5d3b5dcc0a3c
#
_entry.id   1cd2469051866b32926c5d3b5dcc0a3c
#
_cell.length_a   1.000
_cell.length_b   1.000
_cell.length_c   1.000
_cell.angle_alpha   90.00
_cell.angle_beta   90.00
_cell.angle_gamma   90.00
#
_symmetry.space_group_name_H-M   'P 1'
#
loop_
_entity.id
_entity.type
_entity.pdbx_description
1 polymer ?
#
loop_
_entity_poly.entity_id
_entity_poly.type
_entity_poly.pdbx_seq_one_letter_code
_entity_poly.pdbx_strand_id
1 'polypeptide(L)'
;DIRLKAEEVRKDIICQSRIFHVGSLSLTDELSRNAEFIALKAAKNNGTIISYDPNYRASLWDSQEEACKWMRSILEYADIVKVSEEEIELLTGYTDVRKAAETITEYGAKIVLITLGEKGSFVYLQDQQEAYVSGYSSKVVDTTGAGDSFMGGFLYKICESGKRIEEYSLQEMIERVRFGNAVASLCVEREGAIPAMPVMEEVIKRINS
;
A
#
# COMPACT_ATOMS: atom_id res chain seq x y z
N ASP A 1 -12.67 -13.12 4.22
CA ASP A 1 -13.22 -13.62 2.93
C ASP A 1 -12.44 -14.78 2.32
N ILE A 2 -11.90 -15.67 3.13
CA ILE A 2 -11.19 -16.87 2.67
C ILE A 2 -12.06 -17.83 1.83
N ARG A 3 -13.36 -17.58 1.73
CA ARG A 3 -14.31 -18.41 0.95
C ARG A 3 -14.75 -17.78 -0.37
N LEU A 4 -14.19 -16.64 -0.75
CA LEU A 4 -14.49 -16.02 -2.03
C LEU A 4 -14.00 -16.92 -3.17
N LYS A 5 -14.91 -17.27 -4.08
CA LYS A 5 -14.60 -18.13 -5.21
C LYS A 5 -14.32 -17.32 -6.48
N ALA A 6 -13.61 -17.94 -7.39
CA ALA A 6 -13.21 -17.34 -8.67
C ALA A 6 -14.40 -16.82 -9.50
N GLU A 7 -15.52 -17.57 -9.51
CA GLU A 7 -16.74 -17.20 -10.21
C GLU A 7 -17.52 -16.04 -9.60
N GLU A 8 -17.23 -15.69 -8.33
CA GLU A 8 -17.86 -14.58 -7.62
C GLU A 8 -17.14 -13.25 -7.86
N VAL A 9 -15.96 -13.28 -8.50
CA VAL A 9 -15.20 -12.07 -8.81
C VAL A 9 -15.91 -11.21 -9.85
N ARG A 10 -16.33 -10.02 -9.44
CA ARG A 10 -16.98 -9.03 -10.29
C ARG A 10 -15.96 -8.25 -11.12
N LYS A 11 -15.51 -8.88 -12.24
CA LYS A 11 -14.52 -8.27 -13.15
C LYS A 11 -14.99 -6.95 -13.74
N ASP A 12 -16.29 -6.80 -13.95
CA ASP A 12 -16.92 -5.57 -14.45
C ASP A 12 -16.65 -4.38 -13.50
N ILE A 13 -16.77 -4.58 -12.19
CA ILE A 13 -16.47 -3.54 -11.19
C ILE A 13 -14.96 -3.22 -11.19
N ILE A 14 -14.11 -4.25 -11.22
CA ILE A 14 -12.64 -4.08 -11.24
C ILE A 14 -12.22 -3.26 -12.47
N CYS A 15 -12.74 -3.60 -13.65
CA CYS A 15 -12.41 -2.92 -14.90
C CYS A 15 -12.95 -1.47 -14.98
N GLN A 16 -13.97 -1.12 -14.22
CA GLN A 16 -14.49 0.25 -14.10
C GLN A 16 -13.79 1.06 -13.02
N SER A 17 -13.03 0.40 -12.14
CA SER A 17 -12.31 1.06 -11.06
C SER A 17 -11.05 1.73 -11.56
N ARG A 18 -10.68 2.87 -10.96
CA ARG A 18 -9.41 3.53 -11.23
C ARG A 18 -8.23 2.78 -10.58
N ILE A 19 -8.46 2.31 -9.36
CA ILE A 19 -7.46 1.56 -8.58
C ILE A 19 -8.12 0.29 -8.06
N PHE A 20 -7.42 -0.82 -8.18
CA PHE A 20 -7.72 -2.08 -7.52
C PHE A 20 -6.68 -2.30 -6.42
N HIS A 21 -7.12 -2.26 -5.15
CA HIS A 21 -6.24 -2.44 -3.99
C HIS A 21 -6.34 -3.85 -3.45
N VAL A 22 -5.18 -4.48 -3.17
CA VAL A 22 -5.07 -5.83 -2.65
C VAL A 22 -4.10 -5.90 -1.47
N GLY A 23 -4.31 -6.88 -0.61
CA GLY A 23 -3.40 -7.28 0.45
C GLY A 23 -2.89 -8.70 0.25
N SER A 24 -2.27 -9.30 1.27
CA SER A 24 -1.83 -10.70 1.20
C SER A 24 -2.73 -11.69 1.95
N LEU A 25 -3.68 -11.21 2.72
CA LEU A 25 -4.45 -12.06 3.62
C LEU A 25 -5.40 -13.02 2.87
N SER A 26 -5.89 -12.64 1.71
CA SER A 26 -6.66 -13.51 0.80
C SER A 26 -5.82 -14.62 0.15
N LEU A 27 -4.49 -14.54 0.22
CA LEU A 27 -3.60 -15.56 -0.31
C LEU A 27 -3.39 -16.75 0.63
N THR A 28 -3.85 -16.66 1.88
CA THR A 28 -3.69 -17.70 2.90
C THR A 28 -4.54 -18.95 2.64
N ASP A 29 -5.63 -18.84 1.87
CA ASP A 29 -6.50 -19.95 1.48
C ASP A 29 -6.55 -20.10 -0.05
N GLU A 30 -6.60 -21.33 -0.54
CA GLU A 30 -6.55 -21.61 -1.99
C GLU A 30 -7.73 -21.02 -2.75
N LEU A 31 -8.94 -21.02 -2.18
CA LEU A 31 -10.14 -20.49 -2.88
C LEU A 31 -10.02 -18.98 -3.09
N SER A 32 -9.76 -18.23 -2.02
CA SER A 32 -9.62 -16.78 -2.11
C SER A 32 -8.38 -16.36 -2.89
N ARG A 33 -7.29 -17.11 -2.81
CA ARG A 33 -6.08 -16.92 -3.62
C ARG A 33 -6.37 -17.01 -5.11
N ASN A 34 -7.11 -18.05 -5.53
CA ASN A 34 -7.53 -18.19 -6.93
C ASN A 34 -8.41 -17.03 -7.39
N ALA A 35 -9.35 -16.58 -6.54
CA ALA A 35 -10.19 -15.42 -6.82
C ALA A 35 -9.35 -14.14 -6.98
N GLU A 36 -8.36 -13.92 -6.11
CA GLU A 36 -7.48 -12.76 -6.18
C GLU A 36 -6.64 -12.74 -7.46
N PHE A 37 -6.03 -13.86 -7.86
CA PHE A 37 -5.30 -13.91 -9.13
C PHE A 37 -6.17 -13.67 -10.36
N ILE A 38 -7.43 -14.08 -10.35
CA ILE A 38 -8.39 -13.75 -11.39
C ILE A 38 -8.68 -12.25 -11.42
N ALA A 39 -8.86 -11.64 -10.25
CA ALA A 39 -9.08 -10.21 -10.11
C ALA A 39 -7.86 -9.40 -10.57
N LEU A 40 -6.64 -9.78 -10.16
CA LEU A 40 -5.38 -9.17 -10.58
C LEU A 40 -5.18 -9.22 -12.09
N LYS A 41 -5.41 -10.38 -12.70
CA LYS A 41 -5.34 -10.53 -14.17
C LYS A 41 -6.37 -9.65 -14.89
N ALA A 42 -7.60 -9.55 -14.37
CA ALA A 42 -8.61 -8.67 -14.94
C ALA A 42 -8.20 -7.20 -14.86
N ALA A 43 -7.70 -6.74 -13.69
CA ALA A 43 -7.19 -5.39 -13.48
C ALA A 43 -6.02 -5.07 -14.42
N LYS A 44 -5.01 -5.94 -14.48
CA LYS A 44 -3.81 -5.78 -15.32
C LYS A 44 -4.17 -5.68 -16.80
N ASN A 45 -5.02 -6.58 -17.30
CA ASN A 45 -5.44 -6.60 -18.70
C ASN A 45 -6.27 -5.36 -19.10
N ASN A 46 -6.95 -4.74 -18.15
CA ASN A 46 -7.74 -3.54 -18.36
C ASN A 46 -6.93 -2.23 -18.19
N GLY A 47 -5.70 -2.30 -17.66
CA GLY A 47 -4.91 -1.13 -17.31
C GLY A 47 -5.41 -0.41 -16.04
N THR A 48 -6.18 -1.09 -15.19
CA THR A 48 -6.55 -0.60 -13.87
C THR A 48 -5.30 -0.57 -12.99
N ILE A 49 -5.04 0.54 -12.30
CA ILE A 49 -3.90 0.66 -11.38
C ILE A 49 -4.03 -0.38 -10.26
N ILE A 50 -3.01 -1.18 -10.06
CA ILE A 50 -2.99 -2.17 -8.99
C ILE A 50 -2.11 -1.64 -7.85
N SER A 51 -2.72 -1.50 -6.68
CA SER A 51 -2.09 -1.08 -5.44
C SER A 51 -2.00 -2.25 -4.48
N TYR A 52 -0.83 -2.50 -3.91
CA TYR A 52 -0.55 -3.64 -3.05
C TYR A 52 0.03 -3.21 -1.71
N ASP A 53 -0.53 -3.73 -0.62
CA ASP A 53 -0.01 -3.67 0.75
C ASP A 53 0.00 -5.10 1.31
N PRO A 54 1.15 -5.76 1.47
CA PRO A 54 1.23 -7.12 1.98
C PRO A 54 0.49 -7.30 3.30
N ASN A 55 0.61 -6.33 4.19
CA ASN A 55 -0.06 -6.34 5.49
C ASN A 55 0.15 -7.68 6.22
N TYR A 56 1.41 -8.12 6.31
CA TYR A 56 1.80 -9.44 6.82
C TYR A 56 1.30 -9.68 8.24
N ARG A 57 0.70 -10.85 8.44
CA ARG A 57 0.24 -11.34 9.75
C ARG A 57 0.71 -12.76 9.96
N ALA A 58 1.82 -12.94 10.69
CA ALA A 58 2.46 -14.24 10.91
C ALA A 58 1.48 -15.33 11.37
N SER A 59 0.50 -14.97 12.20
CA SER A 59 -0.49 -15.92 12.76
C SER A 59 -1.47 -16.51 11.75
N LEU A 60 -1.51 -15.99 10.51
CA LEU A 60 -2.43 -16.43 9.46
C LEU A 60 -1.75 -17.30 8.40
N TRP A 61 -0.46 -17.55 8.52
CA TRP A 61 0.32 -18.33 7.57
C TRP A 61 0.85 -19.61 8.22
N ASP A 62 0.91 -20.68 7.44
CA ASP A 62 1.45 -21.96 7.91
C ASP A 62 2.98 -21.89 8.12
N SER A 63 3.66 -21.08 7.31
CA SER A 63 5.08 -20.77 7.46
C SER A 63 5.46 -19.40 6.87
N GLN A 64 6.60 -18.87 7.31
CA GLN A 64 7.15 -17.64 6.75
C GLN A 64 7.57 -17.80 5.28
N GLU A 65 8.09 -18.98 4.91
CA GLU A 65 8.47 -19.28 3.53
C GLU A 65 7.25 -19.24 2.61
N GLU A 66 6.13 -19.80 3.06
CA GLU A 66 4.89 -19.76 2.29
C GLU A 66 4.36 -18.34 2.14
N ALA A 67 4.35 -17.58 3.22
CA ALA A 67 4.00 -16.17 3.19
C ALA A 67 4.85 -15.39 2.18
N CYS A 68 6.19 -15.51 2.26
CA CYS A 68 7.10 -14.86 1.33
C CYS A 68 6.82 -15.23 -0.13
N LYS A 69 6.60 -16.52 -0.39
CA LYS A 69 6.31 -17.03 -1.74
C LYS A 69 5.08 -16.35 -2.33
N TRP A 70 3.98 -16.35 -1.58
CA TRP A 70 2.72 -15.82 -2.07
C TRP A 70 2.71 -14.30 -2.12
N MET A 71 3.28 -13.62 -1.13
CA MET A 71 3.39 -12.16 -1.14
C MET A 71 4.23 -11.65 -2.31
N ARG A 72 5.35 -12.31 -2.62
CA ARG A 72 6.18 -11.96 -3.79
C ARG A 72 5.46 -12.18 -5.12
N SER A 73 4.57 -13.16 -5.21
CA SER A 73 3.84 -13.44 -6.45
C SER A 73 2.86 -12.33 -6.86
N ILE A 74 2.53 -11.40 -5.96
CA ILE A 74 1.69 -10.24 -6.29
C ILE A 74 2.52 -9.09 -6.89
N LEU A 75 3.81 -9.02 -6.57
CA LEU A 75 4.66 -7.89 -6.98
C LEU A 75 4.68 -7.66 -8.50
N GLU A 76 4.64 -8.74 -9.30
CA GLU A 76 4.62 -8.65 -10.78
C GLU A 76 3.35 -7.98 -11.35
N TYR A 77 2.28 -7.91 -10.56
CA TYR A 77 1.02 -7.27 -10.95
C TYR A 77 0.96 -5.81 -10.49
N ALA A 78 1.62 -5.49 -9.38
CA ALA A 78 1.45 -4.24 -8.67
C ALA A 78 2.13 -3.05 -9.36
N ASP A 79 1.40 -1.94 -9.48
CA ASP A 79 1.95 -0.66 -9.94
C ASP A 79 2.42 0.20 -8.76
N ILE A 80 1.71 0.13 -7.63
CA ILE A 80 2.03 0.82 -6.37
C ILE A 80 2.18 -0.25 -5.29
N VAL A 81 3.34 -0.28 -4.63
CA VAL A 81 3.61 -1.19 -3.51
C VAL A 81 3.89 -0.37 -2.27
N LYS A 82 3.15 -0.63 -1.19
CA LYS A 82 3.46 -0.09 0.13
C LYS A 82 3.87 -1.23 1.04
N VAL A 83 4.96 -1.06 1.76
CA VAL A 83 5.45 -1.98 2.78
C VAL A 83 5.86 -1.21 4.04
N SER A 84 5.87 -1.87 5.18
CA SER A 84 6.47 -1.33 6.40
C SER A 84 7.96 -1.64 6.48
N GLU A 85 8.71 -0.89 7.33
CA GLU A 85 10.13 -1.17 7.63
C GLU A 85 10.34 -2.61 8.09
N GLU A 86 9.36 -3.21 8.77
CA GLU A 86 9.40 -4.59 9.28
C GLU A 86 9.16 -5.64 8.17
N GLU A 87 8.47 -5.27 7.10
CA GLU A 87 8.11 -6.18 6.00
C GLU A 87 9.16 -6.22 4.89
N ILE A 88 10.06 -5.23 4.79
CA ILE A 88 11.00 -5.14 3.67
C ILE A 88 11.96 -6.33 3.62
N GLU A 89 12.50 -6.75 4.77
CA GLU A 89 13.41 -7.90 4.83
C GLU A 89 12.72 -9.19 4.40
N LEU A 90 11.48 -9.39 4.84
CA LEU A 90 10.67 -10.55 4.50
C LEU A 90 10.43 -10.67 2.98
N LEU A 91 10.11 -9.55 2.34
CA LEU A 91 9.81 -9.52 0.92
C LEU A 91 11.06 -9.57 0.04
N THR A 92 12.12 -8.86 0.42
CA THR A 92 13.26 -8.59 -0.44
C THR A 92 14.56 -9.26 0.00
N GLY A 93 14.67 -9.63 1.28
CA GLY A 93 15.90 -10.10 1.91
C GLY A 93 16.85 -8.96 2.30
N TYR A 94 16.46 -7.71 2.15
CA TYR A 94 17.25 -6.54 2.53
C TYR A 94 16.59 -5.77 3.66
N THR A 95 17.40 -5.31 4.62
CA THR A 95 16.97 -4.37 5.68
C THR A 95 17.20 -2.91 5.28
N ASP A 96 18.01 -2.68 4.25
CA ASP A 96 18.24 -1.35 3.68
C ASP A 96 17.02 -0.91 2.87
N VAL A 97 16.42 0.22 3.24
CA VAL A 97 15.19 0.76 2.66
C VAL A 97 15.31 1.00 1.15
N ARG A 98 16.46 1.56 0.71
CA ARG A 98 16.69 1.85 -0.70
C ARG A 98 16.83 0.55 -1.51
N LYS A 99 17.66 -0.39 -1.06
CA LYS A 99 17.83 -1.68 -1.73
C LYS A 99 16.54 -2.47 -1.81
N ALA A 100 15.73 -2.42 -0.74
CA ALA A 100 14.43 -3.04 -0.74
C ALA A 100 13.50 -2.42 -1.79
N ALA A 101 13.45 -1.09 -1.88
CA ALA A 101 12.66 -0.38 -2.89
C ALA A 101 13.13 -0.68 -4.32
N GLU A 102 14.45 -0.68 -4.57
CA GLU A 102 15.05 -1.08 -5.85
C GLU A 102 14.60 -2.50 -6.24
N THR A 103 14.72 -3.46 -5.31
CA THR A 103 14.30 -4.85 -5.54
C THR A 103 12.81 -4.96 -5.88
N ILE A 104 11.94 -4.26 -5.15
CA ILE A 104 10.49 -4.26 -5.43
C ILE A 104 10.22 -3.67 -6.83
N THR A 105 10.96 -2.64 -7.22
CA THR A 105 10.81 -2.01 -8.55
C THR A 105 11.24 -2.95 -9.68
N GLU A 106 12.20 -3.85 -9.46
CA GLU A 106 12.61 -4.87 -10.43
C GLU A 106 11.47 -5.84 -10.81
N TYR A 107 10.49 -6.03 -9.93
CA TYR A 107 9.26 -6.78 -10.23
C TYR A 107 8.25 -6.01 -11.08
N GLY A 108 8.45 -4.71 -11.31
CA GLY A 108 7.61 -3.88 -12.17
C GLY A 108 6.81 -2.79 -11.46
N ALA A 109 6.96 -2.64 -10.13
CA ALA A 109 6.34 -1.55 -9.40
C ALA A 109 6.87 -0.19 -9.88
N LYS A 110 5.95 0.76 -10.10
CA LYS A 110 6.27 2.13 -10.53
C LYS A 110 6.51 3.05 -9.36
N ILE A 111 5.82 2.79 -8.25
CA ILE A 111 5.93 3.55 -7.00
C ILE A 111 6.07 2.55 -5.85
N VAL A 112 7.12 2.70 -5.06
CA VAL A 112 7.32 1.98 -3.82
C VAL A 112 7.26 2.94 -2.65
N LEU A 113 6.45 2.63 -1.66
CA LEU A 113 6.26 3.38 -0.43
C LEU A 113 6.70 2.50 0.74
N ILE A 114 7.62 2.99 1.56
CA ILE A 114 8.05 2.28 2.78
C ILE A 114 7.71 3.16 3.97
N THR A 115 6.82 2.68 4.82
CA THR A 115 6.44 3.39 6.06
C THR A 115 7.44 3.10 7.16
N LEU A 116 7.91 4.16 7.85
CA LEU A 116 8.99 4.14 8.84
C LEU A 116 8.50 4.57 10.24
N GLY A 117 7.23 4.30 10.54
CA GLY A 117 6.60 4.69 11.80
C GLY A 117 6.61 6.21 12.01
N GLU A 118 7.06 6.66 13.17
CA GLU A 118 7.11 8.09 13.51
C GLU A 118 8.06 8.92 12.63
N LYS A 119 9.05 8.27 12.01
CA LYS A 119 9.99 8.92 11.09
C LYS A 119 9.32 9.38 9.80
N GLY A 120 8.14 8.83 9.48
CA GLY A 120 7.40 9.13 8.26
C GLY A 120 7.50 8.02 7.22
N SER A 121 7.84 8.34 5.97
CA SER A 121 7.85 7.38 4.88
C SER A 121 8.97 7.66 3.88
N PHE A 122 9.39 6.62 3.20
CA PHE A 122 10.28 6.68 2.06
C PHE A 122 9.48 6.41 0.79
N VAL A 123 9.69 7.19 -0.26
CA VAL A 123 9.12 7.00 -1.59
C VAL A 123 10.24 6.78 -2.60
N TYR A 124 10.04 5.78 -3.45
CA TYR A 124 10.96 5.44 -4.54
C TYR A 124 10.17 5.25 -5.83
N LEU A 125 10.62 5.87 -6.91
CA LEU A 125 10.00 5.82 -8.23
C LEU A 125 10.80 4.92 -9.17
N GLN A 126 10.16 4.35 -10.16
CA GLN A 126 10.78 3.46 -11.15
C GLN A 126 11.96 4.10 -11.90
N ASP A 127 11.98 5.41 -12.03
CA ASP A 127 13.08 6.18 -12.63
C ASP A 127 14.23 6.49 -11.65
N GLN A 128 14.26 5.82 -10.49
CA GLN A 128 15.24 5.91 -9.41
C GLN A 128 15.24 7.25 -8.65
N GLN A 129 14.23 8.07 -8.83
CA GLN A 129 14.02 9.24 -7.97
C GLN A 129 13.47 8.77 -6.61
N GLU A 130 13.96 9.38 -5.53
CA GLU A 130 13.59 8.97 -4.18
C GLU A 130 13.55 10.15 -3.21
N ALA A 131 12.79 10.00 -2.13
CA ALA A 131 12.77 10.96 -1.04
C ALA A 131 12.33 10.31 0.29
N TYR A 132 12.92 10.81 1.37
CA TYR A 132 12.37 10.64 2.71
C TYR A 132 11.38 11.77 2.98
N VAL A 133 10.17 11.41 3.42
CA VAL A 133 9.11 12.35 3.75
C VAL A 133 8.79 12.24 5.22
N SER A 134 9.11 13.28 5.99
CA SER A 134 8.95 13.29 7.45
C SER A 134 7.51 12.98 7.88
N GLY A 135 7.39 12.26 8.98
CA GLY A 135 6.12 12.08 9.68
C GLY A 135 5.68 13.35 10.43
N TYR A 136 4.53 13.25 11.06
CA TYR A 136 4.02 14.28 11.97
C TYR A 136 4.11 13.79 13.40
N SER A 137 4.48 14.68 14.32
CA SER A 137 4.44 14.37 15.74
C SER A 137 3.01 14.05 16.19
N SER A 138 2.83 12.93 16.88
CA SER A 138 1.53 12.42 17.28
C SER A 138 1.56 11.87 18.70
N LYS A 139 0.46 12.07 19.42
CA LYS A 139 0.24 11.39 20.70
C LYS A 139 -0.39 10.03 20.43
N VAL A 140 0.44 9.01 20.28
CA VAL A 140 -0.02 7.67 19.92
C VAL A 140 -0.88 7.08 21.04
N VAL A 141 -2.10 6.66 20.67
CA VAL A 141 -3.07 5.93 21.51
C VAL A 141 -3.20 4.49 21.01
N ASP A 142 -3.38 4.30 19.68
CA ASP A 142 -3.52 2.99 19.06
C ASP A 142 -2.91 3.02 17.66
N THR A 143 -2.06 2.06 17.32
CA THR A 143 -1.43 1.96 15.99
C THR A 143 -2.25 1.17 14.98
N THR A 144 -3.39 0.63 15.40
CA THR A 144 -4.30 -0.15 14.52
C THR A 144 -4.80 0.71 13.37
N GLY A 145 -4.61 0.23 12.14
CA GLY A 145 -5.05 0.94 10.94
C GLY A 145 -4.13 2.08 10.49
N ALA A 146 -2.98 2.32 11.13
CA ALA A 146 -2.04 3.38 10.72
C ALA A 146 -1.57 3.19 9.26
N GLY A 147 -1.18 1.97 8.88
CA GLY A 147 -0.78 1.62 7.52
C GLY A 147 -1.93 1.77 6.52
N ASP A 148 -3.12 1.27 6.87
CA ASP A 148 -4.31 1.35 6.03
C ASP A 148 -4.75 2.81 5.81
N SER A 149 -4.69 3.63 6.87
CA SER A 149 -5.02 5.06 6.80
C SER A 149 -4.01 5.87 5.98
N PHE A 150 -2.71 5.56 6.10
CA PHE A 150 -1.68 6.11 5.24
C PHE A 150 -1.99 5.80 3.77
N MET A 151 -2.22 4.52 3.48
CA MET A 151 -2.48 4.07 2.11
C MET A 151 -3.77 4.65 1.55
N GLY A 152 -4.84 4.68 2.35
CA GLY A 152 -6.11 5.31 1.99
C GLY A 152 -5.94 6.79 1.62
N GLY A 153 -5.21 7.54 2.43
CA GLY A 153 -4.89 8.95 2.17
C GLY A 153 -4.05 9.15 0.90
N PHE A 154 -3.03 8.33 0.71
CA PHE A 154 -2.20 8.37 -0.49
C PHE A 154 -3.02 8.07 -1.75
N LEU A 155 -3.77 6.97 -1.77
CA LEU A 155 -4.60 6.57 -2.91
C LEU A 155 -5.72 7.57 -3.22
N TYR A 156 -6.30 8.21 -2.19
CA TYR A 156 -7.24 9.32 -2.39
C TYR A 156 -6.61 10.42 -3.23
N LYS A 157 -5.37 10.84 -2.91
CA LYS A 157 -4.67 11.89 -3.67
C LYS A 157 -4.27 11.45 -5.08
N ILE A 158 -4.02 10.16 -5.31
CA ILE A 158 -3.84 9.60 -6.66
C ILE A 158 -5.15 9.67 -7.45
N CYS A 159 -6.28 9.30 -6.83
CA CYS A 159 -7.59 9.34 -7.49
C CYS A 159 -8.04 10.77 -7.83
N GLU A 160 -7.82 11.73 -6.91
CA GLU A 160 -8.24 13.13 -7.07
C GLU A 160 -7.61 13.80 -8.30
N SER A 161 -6.34 13.50 -8.60
CA SER A 161 -5.58 14.20 -9.63
C SER A 161 -5.96 13.82 -11.07
N GLY A 162 -6.48 12.62 -11.30
CA GLY A 162 -6.76 12.12 -12.64
C GLY A 162 -5.55 11.76 -13.50
N LYS A 163 -4.31 12.03 -13.07
CA LYS A 163 -3.08 11.75 -13.80
C LYS A 163 -2.78 10.26 -13.90
N ARG A 164 -2.08 9.84 -14.93
CA ARG A 164 -1.45 8.52 -15.01
C ARG A 164 -0.27 8.46 -14.02
N ILE A 165 0.08 7.25 -13.56
CA ILE A 165 1.14 7.07 -12.54
C ILE A 165 2.49 7.58 -13.05
N GLU A 166 2.79 7.37 -14.32
CA GLU A 166 4.06 7.75 -14.94
C GLU A 166 4.21 9.28 -15.16
N GLU A 167 3.15 10.05 -14.97
CA GLU A 167 3.15 11.51 -15.17
C GLU A 167 3.47 12.29 -13.90
N TYR A 168 3.64 11.60 -12.78
CA TYR A 168 3.97 12.26 -11.52
C TYR A 168 5.45 12.53 -11.38
N SER A 169 5.80 13.77 -11.07
CA SER A 169 7.14 14.14 -10.58
C SER A 169 7.34 13.67 -9.13
N LEU A 170 8.60 13.54 -8.73
CA LEU A 170 8.94 13.23 -7.33
C LEU A 170 8.32 14.24 -6.35
N GLN A 171 8.33 15.55 -6.70
CA GLN A 171 7.74 16.57 -5.85
C GLN A 171 6.23 16.34 -5.61
N GLU A 172 5.51 16.00 -6.66
CA GLU A 172 4.08 15.67 -6.54
C GLU A 172 3.86 14.40 -5.71
N MET A 173 4.75 13.41 -5.80
CA MET A 173 4.68 12.22 -4.95
C MET A 173 4.96 12.54 -3.48
N ILE A 174 5.93 13.39 -3.19
CA ILE A 174 6.20 13.87 -1.83
C ILE A 174 4.94 14.49 -1.20
N GLU A 175 4.20 15.30 -1.94
CA GLU A 175 2.96 15.91 -1.45
C GLU A 175 1.88 14.87 -1.12
N ARG A 176 1.76 13.81 -1.94
CA ARG A 176 0.81 12.72 -1.70
C ARG A 176 1.20 11.87 -0.51
N VAL A 177 2.49 11.59 -0.36
CA VAL A 177 3.04 10.87 0.79
C VAL A 177 2.86 11.70 2.08
N ARG A 178 3.10 13.02 2.03
CA ARG A 178 2.83 13.94 3.16
C ARG A 178 1.37 13.88 3.59
N PHE A 179 0.45 13.83 2.62
CA PHE A 179 -0.98 13.68 2.92
C PHE A 179 -1.26 12.35 3.61
N GLY A 180 -0.72 11.23 3.10
CA GLY A 180 -0.81 9.92 3.75
C GLY A 180 -0.24 9.91 5.16
N ASN A 181 0.95 10.49 5.38
CA ASN A 181 1.55 10.64 6.71
C ASN A 181 0.67 11.46 7.66
N ALA A 182 0.02 12.52 7.18
CA ALA A 182 -0.89 13.32 7.98
C ALA A 182 -2.13 12.52 8.41
N VAL A 183 -2.73 11.76 7.49
CA VAL A 183 -3.89 10.90 7.79
C VAL A 183 -3.51 9.84 8.84
N ALA A 184 -2.38 9.15 8.65
CA ALA A 184 -1.90 8.14 9.58
C ALA A 184 -1.60 8.73 10.97
N SER A 185 -0.97 9.90 11.00
CA SER A 185 -0.64 10.58 12.27
C SER A 185 -1.86 10.95 13.12
N LEU A 186 -2.98 11.27 12.48
CA LEU A 186 -4.25 11.56 13.15
C LEU A 186 -4.99 10.28 13.56
N CYS A 187 -4.92 9.24 12.73
CA CYS A 187 -5.52 7.95 13.02
C CYS A 187 -4.94 7.35 14.31
N VAL A 188 -3.62 7.38 14.51
CA VAL A 188 -2.98 6.80 15.69
C VAL A 188 -3.24 7.57 17.01
N GLU A 189 -3.85 8.75 16.96
CA GLU A 189 -4.23 9.53 18.15
C GLU A 189 -5.58 9.09 18.75
N ARG A 190 -6.25 8.08 18.17
CA ARG A 190 -7.57 7.58 18.57
C ARG A 190 -7.59 6.07 18.64
N GLU A 191 -8.50 5.50 19.42
CA GLU A 191 -8.70 4.05 19.46
C GLU A 191 -9.40 3.52 18.21
N GLY A 192 -8.94 2.36 17.75
CA GLY A 192 -9.49 1.62 16.61
C GLY A 192 -9.02 2.15 15.26
N ALA A 193 -9.39 1.43 14.19
CA ALA A 193 -9.03 1.77 12.82
C ALA A 193 -10.08 2.68 12.16
N ILE A 194 -11.25 2.12 11.78
CA ILE A 194 -12.30 2.85 11.07
C ILE A 194 -12.84 4.04 11.88
N PRO A 195 -13.14 3.90 13.19
CA PRO A 195 -13.60 5.05 14.00
C PRO A 195 -12.54 6.13 14.19
N ALA A 196 -11.26 5.79 14.05
CA ALA A 196 -10.13 6.71 14.20
C ALA A 196 -9.83 7.53 12.95
N MET A 197 -10.43 7.22 11.80
CA MET A 197 -10.16 7.94 10.54
C MET A 197 -10.50 9.42 10.66
N PRO A 198 -9.55 10.33 10.32
CA PRO A 198 -9.76 11.75 10.41
C PRO A 198 -10.68 12.27 9.29
N VAL A 199 -11.33 13.41 9.55
CA VAL A 199 -12.02 14.17 8.51
C VAL A 199 -11.03 15.07 7.77
N MET A 200 -11.37 15.47 6.53
CA MET A 200 -10.48 16.25 5.65
C MET A 200 -9.96 17.55 6.31
N GLU A 201 -10.81 18.24 7.07
CA GLU A 201 -10.43 19.49 7.75
C GLU A 201 -9.30 19.29 8.77
N GLU A 202 -9.31 18.17 9.50
CA GLU A 202 -8.25 17.81 10.45
C GLU A 202 -6.94 17.53 9.71
N VAL A 203 -7.01 16.81 8.58
CA VAL A 203 -5.83 16.50 7.74
C VAL A 203 -5.21 17.78 7.19
N ILE A 204 -6.00 18.68 6.63
CA ILE A 204 -5.52 19.98 6.10
C ILE A 204 -4.88 20.80 7.22
N LYS A 205 -5.47 20.83 8.41
CA LYS A 205 -4.90 21.53 9.57
C LYS A 205 -3.54 20.93 9.98
N ARG A 206 -3.43 19.60 10.00
CA ARG A 206 -2.19 18.88 10.32
C ARG A 206 -1.07 19.19 9.31
N ILE A 207 -1.39 19.27 8.02
CA ILE A 207 -0.40 19.55 6.98
C ILE A 207 0.16 20.99 7.10
N ASN A 208 -0.66 21.92 7.59
CA ASN A 208 -0.32 23.34 7.71
C ASN A 208 0.26 23.73 9.09
N SER A 209 0.33 22.79 10.03
CA SER A 209 0.94 23.02 11.37
C SER A 209 2.43 22.76 11.38
#